data_835ad1139ea4e4348f2d2c42457b8b2c
#
_entry.id   835ad1139ea4e4348f2d2c42457b8b2c
#
_cell.length_a   1.000
_cell.length_b   1.000
_cell.length_c   1.000
_cell.angle_alpha   90.00
_cell.angle_beta   90.00
_cell.angle_gamma   90.00
#
_symmetry.space_group_name_H-M   'P 1'
#
loop_
_entity.id
_entity.type
_entity.pdbx_description
1 polymer ?
#
loop_
_entity_poly.entity_id
_entity_poly.type
_entity_poly.pdbx_seq_one_letter_code
_entity_poly.pdbx_strand_id
1 'polypeptide(L)'
;MGFVLLPFLKKVIDLELENFVSLLDNIAKSAPLAEQSRRLPDQLVTELRMSGAFRALIPKKFSGLELPFEQYLDIIKRIAEQDASTAWCVNQAAVIATTSLWLPDQIISEIWEDPFASVANGPPYSCNISSDDGGYRLTGHWGFSSGCQHATWMTGPARFSEGGWRSAFFRPDQAQFDDTWHVAGLRATGSFEFRVKDLLVPATQIVNFDDDSTVKNDITTLPTALMFAISFAAVGLGVAKGALSDVIKIAQGKKPQWAALRLREDPDVQRFLGKATARWRSADTYLMHTAAEVIDSVRRNQEISHSQRSQLRMAGTHVIQECAEVVDLAYKISGSTGIYQDELLQRRFQDMHVITQHVQGRESYFGLLGRYAISGDYETGPMT
;
A
#
# COMPACT_ATOMS: atom_id res chain seq x y z
N MET A 1 13.02 17.87 -31.80
CA MET A 1 13.43 16.58 -32.33
C MET A 1 12.45 15.55 -31.81
N GLY A 2 11.49 15.11 -32.65
CA GLY A 2 10.46 14.15 -32.26
C GLY A 2 11.08 12.75 -32.14
N PHE A 3 10.98 12.14 -30.98
CA PHE A 3 11.29 10.72 -30.80
C PHE A 3 10.23 9.89 -31.53
N VAL A 4 10.60 9.36 -32.68
CA VAL A 4 9.82 8.27 -33.31
C VAL A 4 10.08 7.02 -32.49
N LEU A 5 9.16 6.69 -31.58
CA LEU A 5 9.12 5.39 -30.91
C LEU A 5 9.02 4.31 -31.99
N LEU A 6 10.01 3.41 -32.04
CA LEU A 6 10.02 2.29 -32.97
C LEU A 6 8.70 1.50 -32.85
N PRO A 7 8.06 1.07 -33.95
CA PRO A 7 6.77 0.37 -33.95
C PRO A 7 6.72 -0.87 -33.03
N PHE A 8 7.87 -1.50 -32.80
CA PHE A 8 8.02 -2.64 -31.88
C PHE A 8 7.83 -2.25 -30.42
N LEU A 9 8.43 -1.13 -29.96
CA LEU A 9 8.26 -0.62 -28.59
C LEU A 9 6.81 -0.21 -28.31
N LYS A 10 6.14 0.39 -29.29
CA LYS A 10 4.72 0.75 -29.18
C LYS A 10 3.85 -0.50 -28.99
N LYS A 11 4.11 -1.58 -29.74
CA LYS A 11 3.36 -2.84 -29.65
C LYS A 11 3.59 -3.57 -28.32
N VAL A 12 4.79 -3.51 -27.75
CA VAL A 12 5.09 -4.07 -26.41
C VAL A 12 4.38 -3.27 -25.32
N ILE A 13 4.41 -1.93 -25.38
CA ILE A 13 3.70 -1.05 -24.44
C ILE A 13 2.19 -1.26 -24.53
N ASP A 14 1.62 -1.40 -25.73
CA ASP A 14 0.19 -1.64 -25.93
C ASP A 14 -0.23 -3.02 -25.36
N LEU A 15 0.59 -4.07 -25.52
CA LEU A 15 0.36 -5.40 -24.95
C LEU A 15 0.44 -5.42 -23.42
N GLU A 16 1.40 -4.71 -22.82
CA GLU A 16 1.51 -4.56 -21.36
C GLU A 16 0.32 -3.77 -20.80
N LEU A 17 -0.17 -2.77 -21.53
CA LEU A 17 -1.35 -2.00 -21.16
C LEU A 17 -2.63 -2.84 -21.22
N GLU A 18 -2.81 -3.67 -22.26
CA GLU A 18 -3.95 -4.59 -22.39
C GLU A 18 -3.96 -5.64 -21.27
N ASN A 19 -2.80 -6.21 -20.93
CA ASN A 19 -2.67 -7.15 -19.83
C ASN A 19 -3.02 -6.50 -18.48
N PHE A 20 -2.59 -5.26 -18.27
CA PHE A 20 -2.93 -4.52 -17.04
C PHE A 20 -4.42 -4.18 -16.96
N VAL A 21 -5.06 -3.80 -18.06
CA VAL A 21 -6.53 -3.56 -18.10
C VAL A 21 -7.29 -4.85 -17.79
N SER A 22 -6.88 -5.98 -18.39
CA SER A 22 -7.46 -7.29 -18.10
C SER A 22 -7.31 -7.69 -16.62
N LEU A 23 -6.17 -7.42 -16.02
CA LEU A 23 -5.95 -7.65 -14.58
C LEU A 23 -6.89 -6.82 -13.72
N LEU A 24 -7.12 -5.54 -14.04
CA LEU A 24 -8.06 -4.69 -13.30
C LEU A 24 -9.48 -5.24 -13.35
N ASP A 25 -9.94 -5.71 -14.52
CA ASP A 25 -11.25 -6.34 -14.67
C ASP A 25 -11.37 -7.62 -13.83
N ASN A 26 -10.32 -8.44 -13.77
CA ASN A 26 -10.30 -9.66 -12.96
C ASN A 26 -10.29 -9.35 -11.46
N ILE A 27 -9.59 -8.31 -11.03
CA ILE A 27 -9.63 -7.80 -9.65
C ILE A 27 -11.08 -7.43 -9.28
N ALA A 28 -11.75 -6.61 -10.11
CA ALA A 28 -13.13 -6.21 -9.86
C ALA A 28 -14.09 -7.40 -9.76
N LYS A 29 -13.95 -8.39 -10.65
CA LYS A 29 -14.78 -9.61 -10.65
C LYS A 29 -14.52 -10.51 -9.44
N SER A 30 -13.28 -10.56 -8.96
CA SER A 30 -12.86 -11.41 -7.83
C SER A 30 -13.19 -10.79 -6.46
N ALA A 31 -13.42 -9.48 -6.41
CA ALA A 31 -13.58 -8.74 -5.16
C ALA A 31 -14.74 -9.23 -4.26
N PRO A 32 -15.93 -9.63 -4.76
CA PRO A 32 -16.98 -10.17 -3.90
C PRO A 32 -16.58 -11.50 -3.24
N LEU A 33 -15.90 -12.39 -3.97
CA LEU A 33 -15.40 -13.65 -3.43
C LEU A 33 -14.27 -13.41 -2.42
N ALA A 34 -13.37 -12.48 -2.71
CA ALA A 34 -12.29 -12.08 -1.80
C ALA A 34 -12.83 -11.56 -0.47
N GLU A 35 -13.84 -10.67 -0.52
CA GLU A 35 -14.54 -10.12 0.64
C GLU A 35 -15.17 -11.23 1.49
N GLN A 36 -15.89 -12.16 0.86
CA GLN A 36 -16.56 -13.27 1.54
C GLN A 36 -15.55 -14.24 2.18
N SER A 37 -14.49 -14.60 1.48
CA SER A 37 -13.47 -15.56 1.94
C SER A 37 -12.44 -14.94 2.89
N ARG A 38 -12.44 -13.62 3.07
CA ARG A 38 -11.45 -12.86 3.87
C ARG A 38 -10.00 -13.11 3.44
N ARG A 39 -9.80 -13.38 2.14
CA ARG A 39 -8.49 -13.61 1.50
C ARG A 39 -8.59 -13.37 0.00
N LEU A 40 -7.49 -13.05 -0.62
CA LEU A 40 -7.44 -13.01 -2.07
C LEU A 40 -7.61 -14.44 -2.64
N PRO A 41 -8.49 -14.65 -3.65
CA PRO A 41 -8.61 -15.95 -4.33
C PRO A 41 -7.30 -16.38 -4.97
N ASP A 42 -7.00 -17.67 -4.93
CA ASP A 42 -5.72 -18.23 -5.42
C ASP A 42 -5.46 -17.93 -6.91
N GLN A 43 -6.53 -17.90 -7.73
CA GLN A 43 -6.41 -17.50 -9.14
C GLN A 43 -5.96 -16.03 -9.25
N LEU A 44 -6.57 -15.11 -8.50
CA LEU A 44 -6.18 -13.71 -8.51
C LEU A 44 -4.75 -13.51 -8.01
N VAL A 45 -4.35 -14.23 -6.95
CA VAL A 45 -2.96 -14.21 -6.46
C VAL A 45 -1.98 -14.66 -7.55
N THR A 46 -2.33 -15.70 -8.30
CA THR A 46 -1.52 -16.18 -9.43
C THR A 46 -1.38 -15.11 -10.52
N GLU A 47 -2.47 -14.45 -10.90
CA GLU A 47 -2.45 -13.37 -11.88
C GLU A 47 -1.60 -12.17 -11.41
N LEU A 48 -1.72 -11.77 -10.13
CA LEU A 48 -0.91 -10.72 -9.52
C LEU A 48 0.59 -11.09 -9.50
N ARG A 49 0.94 -12.34 -9.24
CA ARG A 49 2.33 -12.84 -9.31
C ARG A 49 2.86 -12.79 -10.73
N MET A 50 2.10 -13.30 -11.69
CA MET A 50 2.47 -13.30 -13.10
C MET A 50 2.63 -11.89 -13.67
N SER A 51 1.85 -10.92 -13.21
CA SER A 51 2.00 -9.51 -13.58
C SER A 51 3.23 -8.83 -12.96
N GLY A 52 3.89 -9.47 -11.99
CA GLY A 52 5.00 -8.87 -11.23
C GLY A 52 4.57 -7.86 -10.17
N ALA A 53 3.28 -7.75 -9.84
CA ALA A 53 2.75 -6.74 -8.92
C ALA A 53 3.44 -6.76 -7.54
N PHE A 54 3.74 -7.93 -6.98
CA PHE A 54 4.39 -8.06 -5.66
C PHE A 54 5.89 -7.72 -5.67
N ARG A 55 6.52 -7.61 -6.85
CA ARG A 55 7.94 -7.26 -7.05
C ARG A 55 8.11 -6.03 -7.94
N ALA A 56 7.08 -5.18 -7.95
CA ALA A 56 7.03 -4.00 -8.80
C ALA A 56 8.21 -3.03 -8.59
N LEU A 57 8.73 -2.94 -7.36
CA LEU A 57 9.81 -2.04 -6.96
C LEU A 57 11.20 -2.73 -6.90
N ILE A 58 11.26 -4.04 -7.09
CA ILE A 58 12.52 -4.79 -7.09
C ILE A 58 13.27 -4.56 -8.41
N PRO A 59 14.59 -4.37 -8.37
CA PRO A 59 15.42 -4.16 -9.57
C PRO A 59 15.30 -5.30 -10.58
N LYS A 60 15.40 -4.96 -11.87
CA LYS A 60 15.38 -5.94 -12.98
C LYS A 60 16.48 -6.99 -12.87
N LYS A 61 17.65 -6.63 -12.32
CA LYS A 61 18.73 -7.60 -12.08
C LYS A 61 18.35 -8.76 -11.17
N PHE A 62 17.27 -8.60 -10.37
CA PHE A 62 16.66 -9.62 -9.52
C PHE A 62 15.26 -10.01 -9.99
N SER A 63 15.01 -9.93 -11.29
CA SER A 63 13.73 -10.30 -11.91
C SER A 63 12.51 -9.48 -11.46
N GLY A 64 12.71 -8.27 -10.89
CA GLY A 64 11.66 -7.30 -10.58
C GLY A 64 11.26 -6.45 -11.78
N LEU A 65 10.23 -5.62 -11.62
CA LEU A 65 9.79 -4.69 -12.67
C LEU A 65 10.58 -3.38 -12.66
N GLU A 66 11.19 -3.03 -11.53
CA GLU A 66 11.95 -1.78 -11.34
C GLU A 66 11.16 -0.54 -11.80
N LEU A 67 9.88 -0.50 -11.37
CA LEU A 67 9.01 0.61 -11.74
C LEU A 67 9.46 1.91 -11.06
N PRO A 68 9.45 3.03 -11.78
CA PRO A 68 9.52 4.34 -11.15
C PRO A 68 8.42 4.49 -10.09
N PHE A 69 8.76 5.04 -8.92
CA PHE A 69 7.84 5.04 -7.78
C PHE A 69 6.54 5.80 -8.07
N GLU A 70 6.57 6.88 -8.87
CA GLU A 70 5.39 7.62 -9.31
C GLU A 70 4.46 6.77 -10.19
N GLN A 71 5.00 5.92 -11.07
CA GLN A 71 4.22 4.99 -11.87
C GLN A 71 3.59 3.90 -10.99
N TYR A 72 4.35 3.42 -10.01
CA TYR A 72 3.85 2.48 -9.02
C TYR A 72 2.66 3.05 -8.24
N LEU A 73 2.72 4.31 -7.80
CA LEU A 73 1.60 4.97 -7.11
C LEU A 73 0.35 5.04 -8.00
N ASP A 74 0.50 5.30 -9.31
CA ASP A 74 -0.64 5.31 -10.23
C ASP A 74 -1.26 3.92 -10.41
N ILE A 75 -0.43 2.88 -10.50
CA ILE A 75 -0.90 1.49 -10.55
C ILE A 75 -1.68 1.14 -9.28
N ILE A 76 -1.18 1.46 -8.10
CA ILE A 76 -1.86 1.20 -6.82
C ILE A 76 -3.22 1.92 -6.76
N LYS A 77 -3.31 3.18 -7.21
CA LYS A 77 -4.59 3.90 -7.30
C LYS A 77 -5.60 3.15 -8.18
N ARG A 78 -5.17 2.67 -9.34
CA ARG A 78 -6.05 1.96 -10.29
C ARG A 78 -6.51 0.62 -9.75
N ILE A 79 -5.65 -0.13 -9.07
CA ILE A 79 -6.03 -1.38 -8.40
C ILE A 79 -7.05 -1.07 -7.29
N ALA A 80 -6.81 -0.06 -6.46
CA ALA A 80 -7.69 0.33 -5.36
C ALA A 80 -9.06 0.87 -5.84
N GLU A 81 -9.14 1.43 -7.03
CA GLU A 81 -10.42 1.79 -7.68
C GLU A 81 -11.28 0.55 -7.95
N GLN A 82 -10.67 -0.62 -8.16
CA GLN A 82 -11.38 -1.88 -8.33
C GLN A 82 -11.63 -2.58 -7.00
N ASP A 83 -10.58 -2.76 -6.19
CA ASP A 83 -10.66 -3.42 -4.88
C ASP A 83 -9.57 -2.93 -3.92
N ALA A 84 -10.00 -2.40 -2.77
CA ALA A 84 -9.11 -1.85 -1.76
C ALA A 84 -8.20 -2.92 -1.12
N SER A 85 -8.75 -4.10 -0.82
CA SER A 85 -7.99 -5.18 -0.18
C SER A 85 -6.88 -5.72 -1.08
N THR A 86 -7.16 -5.87 -2.38
CA THR A 86 -6.15 -6.27 -3.37
C THR A 86 -5.03 -5.23 -3.47
N ALA A 87 -5.40 -3.94 -3.59
CA ALA A 87 -4.41 -2.86 -3.63
C ALA A 87 -3.56 -2.82 -2.36
N TRP A 88 -4.18 -3.04 -1.21
CA TRP A 88 -3.50 -3.09 0.08
C TRP A 88 -2.47 -4.21 0.14
N CYS A 89 -2.84 -5.45 -0.26
CA CYS A 89 -1.93 -6.59 -0.30
C CYS A 89 -0.78 -6.36 -1.26
N VAL A 90 -1.06 -5.85 -2.48
CA VAL A 90 -0.01 -5.53 -3.46
C VAL A 90 0.93 -4.47 -2.91
N ASN A 91 0.38 -3.40 -2.32
CA ASN A 91 1.18 -2.32 -1.75
C ASN A 91 2.05 -2.78 -0.59
N GLN A 92 1.46 -3.55 0.33
CA GLN A 92 2.20 -4.09 1.48
C GLN A 92 3.36 -4.96 1.01
N ALA A 93 3.11 -5.89 0.09
CA ALA A 93 4.12 -6.81 -0.42
C ALA A 93 5.22 -6.07 -1.22
N ALA A 94 4.86 -5.18 -2.14
CA ALA A 94 5.84 -4.51 -3.00
C ALA A 94 6.74 -3.53 -2.23
N VAL A 95 6.20 -2.80 -1.24
CA VAL A 95 7.01 -1.87 -0.45
C VAL A 95 7.89 -2.64 0.54
N ILE A 96 7.36 -3.65 1.26
CA ILE A 96 8.21 -4.40 2.20
C ILE A 96 9.27 -5.25 1.49
N ALA A 97 9.00 -5.70 0.26
CA ALA A 97 9.97 -6.38 -0.59
C ALA A 97 11.28 -5.60 -0.75
N THR A 98 11.20 -4.26 -0.79
CA THR A 98 12.39 -3.41 -0.94
C THR A 98 13.39 -3.56 0.19
N THR A 99 12.96 -3.99 1.37
CA THR A 99 13.86 -4.21 2.51
C THR A 99 14.82 -5.38 2.28
N SER A 100 14.51 -6.29 1.34
CA SER A 100 15.44 -7.35 0.91
C SER A 100 16.70 -6.81 0.24
N LEU A 101 16.67 -5.55 -0.24
CA LEU A 101 17.81 -4.92 -0.94
C LEU A 101 18.99 -4.56 0.00
N TRP A 102 18.86 -4.83 1.29
CA TRP A 102 19.93 -4.77 2.30
C TRP A 102 20.59 -6.13 2.52
N LEU A 103 20.02 -7.22 2.02
CA LEU A 103 20.60 -8.56 2.11
C LEU A 103 21.74 -8.75 1.10
N PRO A 104 22.61 -9.75 1.27
CA PRO A 104 23.60 -10.11 0.27
C PRO A 104 22.96 -10.46 -1.08
N ASP A 105 23.59 -10.10 -2.21
CA ASP A 105 23.08 -10.32 -3.58
C ASP A 105 22.61 -11.77 -3.82
N GLN A 106 23.31 -12.74 -3.24
CA GLN A 106 22.93 -14.15 -3.34
C GLN A 106 21.55 -14.44 -2.72
N ILE A 107 21.27 -13.85 -1.55
CA ILE A 107 19.98 -14.05 -0.86
C ILE A 107 18.87 -13.25 -1.56
N ILE A 108 19.18 -12.06 -2.05
CA ILE A 108 18.21 -11.29 -2.88
C ILE A 108 17.82 -12.12 -4.10
N SER A 109 18.80 -12.73 -4.80
CA SER A 109 18.55 -13.61 -5.95
C SER A 109 17.72 -14.83 -5.53
N GLU A 110 18.06 -15.52 -4.44
CA GLU A 110 17.30 -16.66 -3.94
C GLU A 110 15.82 -16.32 -3.68
N ILE A 111 15.54 -15.13 -3.15
CA ILE A 111 14.17 -14.68 -2.89
C ILE A 111 13.42 -14.44 -4.22
N TRP A 112 14.06 -13.76 -5.19
CA TRP A 112 13.37 -13.19 -6.35
C TRP A 112 13.55 -14.00 -7.65
N GLU A 113 14.37 -15.05 -7.68
CA GLU A 113 14.43 -16.02 -8.79
C GLU A 113 13.11 -16.79 -8.94
N ASP A 114 12.38 -17.02 -7.84
CA ASP A 114 11.01 -17.54 -7.89
C ASP A 114 10.06 -16.46 -8.46
N PRO A 115 9.47 -16.68 -9.65
CA PRO A 115 8.50 -15.72 -10.22
C PRO A 115 7.25 -15.55 -9.36
N PHE A 116 7.00 -16.45 -8.42
CA PHE A 116 5.89 -16.41 -7.49
C PHE A 116 6.23 -15.80 -6.13
N ALA A 117 7.43 -15.24 -5.98
CA ALA A 117 7.85 -14.65 -4.71
C ALA A 117 6.96 -13.47 -4.30
N SER A 118 6.62 -13.46 -3.02
CA SER A 118 5.95 -12.35 -2.33
C SER A 118 6.37 -12.33 -0.87
N VAL A 119 6.52 -11.14 -0.30
CA VAL A 119 6.94 -10.94 1.09
C VAL A 119 5.78 -10.35 1.88
N ALA A 120 5.53 -10.87 3.09
CA ALA A 120 4.63 -10.24 4.05
C ALA A 120 5.35 -9.92 5.35
N ASN A 121 4.83 -8.96 6.09
CA ASN A 121 5.32 -8.58 7.41
C ASN A 121 4.16 -8.07 8.27
N GLY A 122 4.47 -7.80 9.54
CA GLY A 122 3.53 -7.11 10.44
C GLY A 122 4.27 -6.28 11.50
N PRO A 123 3.65 -5.28 12.10
CA PRO A 123 4.20 -4.59 13.25
C PRO A 123 4.28 -5.54 14.45
N PRO A 124 5.38 -5.47 15.25
CA PRO A 124 5.53 -6.35 16.40
C PRO A 124 4.70 -5.89 17.60
N TYR A 125 4.02 -6.82 18.26
CA TYR A 125 3.49 -6.64 19.62
C TYR A 125 4.56 -6.91 20.67
N SER A 126 5.34 -7.97 20.45
CA SER A 126 6.51 -8.31 21.24
C SER A 126 7.52 -8.99 20.32
N CYS A 127 8.79 -8.65 20.47
CA CYS A 127 9.82 -9.24 19.62
C CYS A 127 11.19 -9.10 20.27
N ASN A 128 12.01 -10.10 20.08
CA ASN A 128 13.42 -10.09 20.44
C ASN A 128 14.23 -10.87 19.42
N ILE A 129 15.41 -10.35 19.12
CA ILE A 129 16.42 -11.05 18.32
C ILE A 129 17.77 -10.92 19.02
N SER A 130 18.51 -11.99 19.10
CA SER A 130 19.84 -12.04 19.75
C SER A 130 20.82 -12.82 18.90
N SER A 131 22.10 -12.48 19.01
CA SER A 131 23.17 -13.23 18.37
C SER A 131 23.23 -14.67 18.89
N ASP A 132 23.51 -15.63 18.00
CA ASP A 132 23.73 -17.04 18.32
C ASP A 132 24.78 -17.64 17.38
N ASP A 133 25.30 -18.80 17.71
CA ASP A 133 26.24 -19.53 16.84
C ASP A 133 25.57 -19.84 15.49
N GLY A 134 26.16 -19.29 14.41
CA GLY A 134 25.67 -19.47 13.05
C GLY A 134 24.59 -18.48 12.58
N GLY A 135 24.14 -17.53 13.44
CA GLY A 135 23.14 -16.55 13.04
C GLY A 135 22.50 -15.80 14.20
N TYR A 136 21.18 -15.76 14.20
CA TYR A 136 20.40 -15.03 15.20
C TYR A 136 19.19 -15.86 15.65
N ARG A 137 18.87 -15.78 16.93
CA ARG A 137 17.65 -16.36 17.51
C ARG A 137 16.53 -15.32 17.52
N LEU A 138 15.45 -15.63 16.81
CA LEU A 138 14.27 -14.79 16.70
C LEU A 138 13.12 -15.39 17.52
N THR A 139 12.53 -14.58 18.38
CA THR A 139 11.26 -14.88 19.04
C THR A 139 10.37 -13.65 19.01
N GLY A 140 9.09 -13.80 18.63
CA GLY A 140 8.18 -12.67 18.62
C GLY A 140 6.76 -13.00 18.22
N HIS A 141 5.93 -11.96 18.31
CA HIS A 141 4.53 -11.95 17.94
C HIS A 141 4.24 -10.66 17.17
N TRP A 142 3.71 -10.81 15.97
CA TRP A 142 3.40 -9.71 15.04
C TRP A 142 1.95 -9.78 14.63
N GLY A 143 1.32 -8.63 14.40
CA GLY A 143 -0.05 -8.53 13.92
C GLY A 143 -0.17 -7.82 12.58
N PHE A 144 -1.40 -7.73 12.09
CA PHE A 144 -1.73 -7.00 10.85
C PHE A 144 -0.91 -7.45 9.63
N SER A 145 -0.61 -8.75 9.51
CA SER A 145 0.24 -9.28 8.45
C SER A 145 -0.54 -9.47 7.14
N SER A 146 -0.82 -8.36 6.46
CA SER A 146 -1.60 -8.35 5.22
C SER A 146 -0.92 -9.21 4.14
N GLY A 147 -1.70 -10.10 3.50
CA GLY A 147 -1.19 -10.98 2.45
C GLY A 147 -0.36 -12.17 2.95
N CYS A 148 -0.25 -12.40 4.27
CA CYS A 148 0.54 -13.52 4.80
C CYS A 148 0.07 -14.90 4.29
N GLN A 149 -1.21 -15.04 3.95
CA GLN A 149 -1.78 -16.29 3.45
C GLN A 149 -1.27 -16.72 2.06
N HIS A 150 -0.67 -15.78 1.32
CA HIS A 150 -0.08 -16.05 0.02
C HIS A 150 1.40 -15.61 -0.05
N ALA A 151 2.02 -15.25 1.06
CA ALA A 151 3.44 -14.92 1.10
C ALA A 151 4.30 -16.18 0.93
N THR A 152 5.43 -16.03 0.24
CA THR A 152 6.46 -17.07 0.12
C THR A 152 7.64 -16.81 1.05
N TRP A 153 7.72 -15.58 1.53
CA TRP A 153 8.65 -15.11 2.53
C TRP A 153 7.96 -14.23 3.56
N MET A 154 8.40 -14.32 4.79
CA MET A 154 8.01 -13.43 5.88
C MET A 154 9.19 -12.55 6.26
N THR A 155 8.90 -11.32 6.73
CA THR A 155 9.91 -10.54 7.42
C THR A 155 9.34 -10.01 8.74
N GLY A 156 10.13 -10.12 9.80
CA GLY A 156 9.75 -9.71 11.14
C GLY A 156 10.74 -8.71 11.71
N PRO A 157 10.37 -7.40 11.85
CA PRO A 157 11.19 -6.46 12.58
C PRO A 157 11.23 -6.86 14.06
N ALA A 158 12.42 -6.89 14.65
CA ALA A 158 12.63 -7.28 16.02
C ALA A 158 13.66 -6.37 16.71
N ARG A 159 13.47 -6.18 18.04
CA ARG A 159 14.41 -5.44 18.86
C ARG A 159 15.65 -6.30 19.09
N PHE A 160 16.80 -5.77 18.74
CA PHE A 160 18.07 -6.47 18.97
C PHE A 160 18.50 -6.33 20.42
N SER A 161 18.95 -7.43 21.02
CA SER A 161 19.32 -7.48 22.45
C SER A 161 20.44 -6.50 22.83
N GLU A 162 21.34 -6.20 21.88
CA GLU A 162 22.44 -5.26 22.05
C GLU A 162 22.08 -3.82 21.65
N GLY A 163 20.80 -3.58 21.28
CA GLY A 163 20.26 -2.27 20.90
C GLY A 163 19.92 -2.16 19.41
N GLY A 164 19.01 -1.21 19.09
CA GLY A 164 18.53 -1.00 17.73
C GLY A 164 17.50 -2.04 17.27
N TRP A 165 17.25 -2.05 15.95
CA TRP A 165 16.30 -2.92 15.31
C TRP A 165 16.96 -3.73 14.20
N ARG A 166 16.49 -4.96 14.03
CA ARG A 166 16.84 -5.84 12.91
C ARG A 166 15.56 -6.36 12.28
N SER A 167 15.61 -6.74 11.01
CA SER A 167 14.51 -7.44 10.37
C SER A 167 15.00 -8.78 9.84
N ALA A 168 14.34 -9.86 10.24
CA ALA A 168 14.71 -11.21 9.84
C ALA A 168 13.83 -11.66 8.68
N PHE A 169 14.44 -12.27 7.64
CA PHE A 169 13.71 -12.94 6.56
C PHE A 169 13.68 -14.44 6.83
N PHE A 170 12.50 -15.05 6.72
CA PHE A 170 12.27 -16.48 6.96
C PHE A 170 11.09 -17.01 6.16
N ARG A 171 10.93 -18.34 6.10
CA ARG A 171 9.83 -18.97 5.37
C ARG A 171 8.55 -19.00 6.21
N PRO A 172 7.35 -18.91 5.58
CA PRO A 172 6.06 -18.90 6.30
C PRO A 172 5.83 -20.16 7.15
N ASP A 173 6.32 -21.32 6.74
CA ASP A 173 6.23 -22.58 7.48
C ASP A 173 7.02 -22.61 8.80
N GLN A 174 7.89 -21.61 9.00
CA GLN A 174 8.64 -21.40 10.25
C GLN A 174 7.87 -20.52 11.26
N ALA A 175 6.65 -20.07 10.92
CA ALA A 175 5.80 -19.28 11.78
C ALA A 175 4.47 -19.98 12.05
N GLN A 176 3.88 -19.69 13.20
CA GLN A 176 2.51 -20.05 13.51
C GLN A 176 1.60 -18.86 13.21
N PHE A 177 0.53 -19.08 12.43
CA PHE A 177 -0.45 -18.07 12.09
C PHE A 177 -1.73 -18.25 12.89
N ASP A 178 -2.32 -17.13 13.33
CA ASP A 178 -3.61 -17.09 14.02
C ASP A 178 -4.59 -16.22 13.22
N ASP A 179 -5.74 -16.78 12.85
CA ASP A 179 -6.81 -16.05 12.16
C ASP A 179 -7.54 -15.11 13.14
N THR A 180 -7.02 -13.91 13.28
CA THR A 180 -7.60 -12.83 14.11
C THR A 180 -8.32 -11.78 13.28
N TRP A 181 -8.32 -11.90 11.93
CA TRP A 181 -8.78 -10.85 11.02
C TRP A 181 -10.29 -10.86 10.79
N HIS A 182 -11.08 -10.54 11.83
CA HIS A 182 -12.54 -10.43 11.80
C HIS A 182 -12.95 -8.95 11.84
N VAL A 183 -12.90 -8.28 10.70
CA VAL A 183 -12.99 -6.82 10.56
C VAL A 183 -14.13 -6.39 9.65
N ALA A 184 -14.50 -5.09 9.72
CA ALA A 184 -15.58 -4.53 8.92
C ALA A 184 -15.15 -4.21 7.47
N GLY A 185 -13.92 -3.71 7.25
CA GLY A 185 -13.37 -3.39 5.93
C GLY A 185 -11.97 -3.96 5.75
N LEU A 186 -11.44 -3.89 4.53
CA LEU A 186 -10.19 -4.52 4.12
C LEU A 186 -10.15 -6.03 4.47
N ARG A 187 -11.30 -6.70 4.42
CA ARG A 187 -11.45 -8.07 4.89
C ARG A 187 -10.58 -9.06 4.12
N ALA A 188 -10.49 -8.87 2.80
CA ALA A 188 -9.74 -9.78 1.95
C ALA A 188 -8.22 -9.64 2.07
N THR A 189 -7.70 -8.70 2.87
CA THR A 189 -6.27 -8.63 3.16
C THR A 189 -5.79 -9.81 4.00
N GLY A 190 -6.70 -10.47 4.74
CA GLY A 190 -6.37 -11.61 5.59
C GLY A 190 -5.19 -11.33 6.52
N SER A 191 -5.22 -10.16 7.16
CA SER A 191 -4.09 -9.63 7.95
C SER A 191 -3.95 -10.35 9.29
N PHE A 192 -3.61 -11.65 9.22
CA PHE A 192 -3.46 -12.51 10.39
C PHE A 192 -2.33 -12.05 11.32
N GLU A 193 -2.35 -12.57 12.53
CA GLU A 193 -1.20 -12.53 13.42
C GLU A 193 -0.28 -13.71 13.13
N PHE A 194 1.02 -13.55 13.41
CA PHE A 194 1.95 -14.67 13.40
C PHE A 194 2.92 -14.63 14.57
N ARG A 195 3.37 -15.81 14.97
CA ARG A 195 4.33 -16.02 16.03
C ARG A 195 5.48 -16.86 15.55
N VAL A 196 6.67 -16.49 16.03
CA VAL A 196 7.89 -17.26 15.85
C VAL A 196 8.49 -17.51 17.23
N LYS A 197 8.96 -18.73 17.48
CA LYS A 197 9.54 -19.10 18.76
C LYS A 197 10.91 -19.75 18.53
N ASP A 198 11.94 -19.11 19.05
CA ASP A 198 13.32 -19.63 19.09
C ASP A 198 13.85 -20.06 17.71
N LEU A 199 13.49 -19.32 16.67
CA LEU A 199 13.91 -19.61 15.30
C LEU A 199 15.37 -19.17 15.08
N LEU A 200 16.24 -20.08 14.70
CA LEU A 200 17.58 -19.74 14.22
C LEU A 200 17.49 -19.24 12.76
N VAL A 201 17.82 -17.96 12.57
CA VAL A 201 17.85 -17.30 11.26
C VAL A 201 19.30 -17.06 10.86
N PRO A 202 19.74 -17.50 9.68
CA PRO A 202 21.10 -17.24 9.19
C PRO A 202 21.44 -15.74 9.19
N ALA A 203 22.66 -15.39 9.54
CA ALA A 203 23.11 -13.99 9.55
C ALA A 203 22.90 -13.27 8.19
N THR A 204 22.99 -14.03 7.08
CA THR A 204 22.76 -13.54 5.72
C THR A 204 21.30 -13.18 5.42
N GLN A 205 20.34 -13.58 6.27
CA GLN A 205 18.92 -13.26 6.15
C GLN A 205 18.46 -12.17 7.14
N ILE A 206 19.40 -11.47 7.77
CA ILE A 206 19.13 -10.38 8.70
C ILE A 206 19.42 -9.04 8.04
N VAL A 207 18.42 -8.16 8.06
CA VAL A 207 18.56 -6.76 7.65
C VAL A 207 18.90 -5.91 8.87
N ASN A 208 19.96 -5.14 8.75
CA ASN A 208 20.30 -4.04 9.63
C ASN A 208 20.16 -2.73 8.86
N PHE A 209 19.20 -1.89 9.23
CA PHE A 209 18.97 -0.61 8.55
C PHE A 209 19.96 0.49 8.95
N ASP A 210 20.83 0.23 9.95
CA ASP A 210 21.94 1.11 10.28
C ASP A 210 23.10 0.95 9.28
N ASP A 211 23.12 -0.17 8.52
CA ASP A 211 24.08 -0.43 7.46
C ASP A 211 23.58 0.14 6.14
N ASP A 212 24.50 0.38 5.23
CA ASP A 212 24.16 0.74 3.86
C ASP A 212 23.44 -0.41 3.13
N SER A 213 22.44 -0.07 2.30
CA SER A 213 21.82 -1.07 1.43
C SER A 213 22.83 -1.65 0.45
N THR A 214 22.74 -2.95 0.20
CA THR A 214 23.58 -3.67 -0.79
C THR A 214 23.30 -3.14 -2.21
N VAL A 215 22.05 -2.79 -2.48
CA VAL A 215 21.63 -2.18 -3.74
C VAL A 215 21.40 -0.69 -3.53
N LYS A 216 22.09 0.15 -4.30
CA LYS A 216 21.93 1.61 -4.25
C LYS A 216 21.07 2.06 -5.44
N ASN A 217 19.88 2.58 -5.16
CA ASN A 217 18.97 3.15 -6.16
C ASN A 217 18.00 4.14 -5.50
N ASP A 218 17.09 4.74 -6.28
CA ASP A 218 16.08 5.69 -5.78
C ASP A 218 15.25 5.10 -4.64
N ILE A 219 14.89 3.84 -4.75
CA ILE A 219 14.02 3.15 -3.79
C ILE A 219 14.71 2.96 -2.44
N THR A 220 15.99 2.58 -2.42
CA THR A 220 16.74 2.37 -1.16
C THR A 220 17.15 3.68 -0.49
N THR A 221 17.07 4.80 -1.19
CA THR A 221 17.27 6.13 -0.64
C THR A 221 16.01 6.66 0.07
N LEU A 222 14.82 6.20 -0.35
CA LEU A 222 13.56 6.57 0.26
C LEU A 222 13.33 5.80 1.58
N PRO A 223 13.04 6.47 2.70
CA PRO A 223 12.68 5.77 3.92
C PRO A 223 11.43 4.90 3.71
N THR A 224 11.51 3.61 4.05
CA THR A 224 10.40 2.65 3.87
C THR A 224 9.10 3.13 4.52
N ALA A 225 9.18 3.77 5.68
CA ALA A 225 8.00 4.32 6.37
C ALA A 225 7.32 5.44 5.59
N LEU A 226 8.08 6.26 4.85
CA LEU A 226 7.53 7.33 4.00
C LEU A 226 7.01 6.76 2.67
N MET A 227 7.66 5.74 2.10
CA MET A 227 7.10 5.00 0.97
C MET A 227 5.72 4.44 1.33
N PHE A 228 5.56 3.80 2.49
CA PHE A 228 4.26 3.36 2.98
C PHE A 228 3.27 4.51 3.17
N ALA A 229 3.70 5.66 3.70
CA ALA A 229 2.79 6.78 3.92
C ALA A 229 2.10 7.23 2.64
N ILE A 230 2.87 7.45 1.58
CA ILE A 230 2.34 7.96 0.30
C ILE A 230 1.67 6.85 -0.53
N SER A 231 2.14 5.62 -0.45
CA SER A 231 1.53 4.51 -1.19
C SER A 231 0.21 4.02 -0.58
N PHE A 232 0.04 4.02 0.74
CA PHE A 232 -1.27 3.80 1.36
C PHE A 232 -2.24 4.96 1.13
N ALA A 233 -1.74 6.19 1.02
CA ALA A 233 -2.56 7.31 0.58
C ALA A 233 -3.05 7.14 -0.87
N ALA A 234 -2.22 6.57 -1.75
CA ALA A 234 -2.62 6.21 -3.10
C ALA A 234 -3.73 5.12 -3.11
N VAL A 235 -3.69 4.15 -2.18
CA VAL A 235 -4.84 3.22 -1.98
C VAL A 235 -6.10 4.01 -1.63
N GLY A 236 -6.04 4.93 -0.67
CA GLY A 236 -7.17 5.78 -0.29
C GLY A 236 -7.74 6.58 -1.48
N LEU A 237 -6.86 7.15 -2.34
CA LEU A 237 -7.27 7.86 -3.56
C LEU A 237 -8.04 6.97 -4.53
N GLY A 238 -7.61 5.73 -4.72
CA GLY A 238 -8.31 4.77 -5.57
C GLY A 238 -9.69 4.42 -5.01
N VAL A 239 -9.79 4.14 -3.71
CA VAL A 239 -11.06 3.87 -3.02
C VAL A 239 -12.03 5.05 -3.18
N ALA A 240 -11.56 6.27 -2.90
CA ALA A 240 -12.38 7.49 -3.04
C ALA A 240 -12.80 7.74 -4.48
N LYS A 241 -11.95 7.47 -5.47
CA LYS A 241 -12.28 7.55 -6.90
C LYS A 241 -13.38 6.58 -7.27
N GLY A 242 -13.28 5.34 -6.81
CA GLY A 242 -14.31 4.32 -7.00
C GLY A 242 -15.63 4.73 -6.36
N ALA A 243 -15.61 5.28 -5.13
CA ALA A 243 -16.80 5.76 -4.45
C ALA A 243 -17.50 6.90 -5.20
N LEU A 244 -16.74 7.84 -5.78
CA LEU A 244 -17.28 8.87 -6.66
C LEU A 244 -17.94 8.27 -7.90
N SER A 245 -17.31 7.30 -8.54
CA SER A 245 -17.84 6.62 -9.72
C SER A 245 -19.15 5.89 -9.40
N ASP A 246 -19.22 5.21 -8.27
CA ASP A 246 -20.39 4.44 -7.86
C ASP A 246 -21.55 5.36 -7.47
N VAL A 247 -21.31 6.41 -6.70
CA VAL A 247 -22.39 7.36 -6.32
C VAL A 247 -22.93 8.14 -7.52
N ILE A 248 -22.11 8.44 -8.52
CA ILE A 248 -22.56 9.06 -9.77
C ILE A 248 -23.54 8.12 -10.49
N LYS A 249 -23.23 6.82 -10.62
CA LYS A 249 -24.14 5.83 -11.20
C LYS A 249 -25.46 5.75 -10.43
N ILE A 250 -25.40 5.72 -9.09
CA ILE A 250 -26.59 5.73 -8.23
C ILE A 250 -27.42 7.01 -8.49
N ALA A 251 -26.79 8.17 -8.50
CA ALA A 251 -27.47 9.45 -8.68
C ALA A 251 -28.15 9.59 -10.05
N GLN A 252 -27.56 9.02 -11.10
CA GLN A 252 -28.15 9.02 -12.46
C GLN A 252 -29.49 8.29 -12.53
N GLY A 253 -29.66 7.19 -11.80
CA GLY A 253 -30.85 6.34 -11.86
C GLY A 253 -31.86 6.56 -10.74
N LYS A 254 -31.43 6.93 -9.54
CA LYS A 254 -32.26 6.90 -8.33
C LYS A 254 -33.18 8.10 -8.21
N LYS A 255 -34.46 7.81 -7.91
CA LYS A 255 -35.41 8.78 -7.35
C LYS A 255 -35.73 8.30 -5.91
N PRO A 256 -35.38 9.05 -4.86
CA PRO A 256 -35.75 8.66 -3.49
C PRO A 256 -37.27 8.63 -3.32
N GLN A 257 -37.77 7.76 -2.45
CA GLN A 257 -39.19 7.72 -2.11
C GLN A 257 -39.59 9.05 -1.50
N TRP A 258 -40.78 9.54 -1.91
CA TRP A 258 -41.35 10.81 -1.48
C TRP A 258 -40.57 12.07 -1.92
N ALA A 259 -39.44 11.94 -2.63
CA ALA A 259 -38.75 13.12 -3.16
C ALA A 259 -39.43 13.67 -4.42
N ALA A 260 -39.43 14.99 -4.56
CA ALA A 260 -39.93 15.64 -5.76
C ALA A 260 -39.01 15.42 -6.96
N LEU A 261 -37.70 15.47 -6.74
CA LEU A 261 -36.65 15.38 -7.76
C LEU A 261 -35.94 14.01 -7.73
N ARG A 262 -35.35 13.63 -8.86
CA ARG A 262 -34.31 12.57 -8.91
C ARG A 262 -33.01 13.12 -8.32
N LEU A 263 -32.13 12.24 -7.80
CA LEU A 263 -30.85 12.66 -7.23
C LEU A 263 -30.01 13.49 -8.22
N ARG A 264 -30.01 13.15 -9.51
CA ARG A 264 -29.30 13.90 -10.56
C ARG A 264 -29.83 15.34 -10.79
N GLU A 265 -31.08 15.60 -10.38
CA GLU A 265 -31.76 16.87 -10.55
C GLU A 265 -31.72 17.73 -9.28
N ASP A 266 -31.27 17.14 -8.16
CA ASP A 266 -31.18 17.76 -6.85
C ASP A 266 -29.94 18.68 -6.77
N PRO A 267 -30.13 20.01 -6.57
CA PRO A 267 -29.02 20.97 -6.50
C PRO A 267 -28.03 20.67 -5.35
N ASP A 268 -28.52 20.11 -4.24
CA ASP A 268 -27.63 19.74 -3.10
C ASP A 268 -26.77 18.55 -3.44
N VAL A 269 -27.29 17.53 -4.11
CA VAL A 269 -26.52 16.40 -4.61
C VAL A 269 -25.46 16.86 -5.60
N GLN A 270 -25.83 17.73 -6.55
CA GLN A 270 -24.88 18.31 -7.51
C GLN A 270 -23.77 19.09 -6.81
N ARG A 271 -24.11 19.90 -5.80
CA ARG A 271 -23.14 20.65 -5.00
C ARG A 271 -22.23 19.75 -4.19
N PHE A 272 -22.74 18.68 -3.58
CA PHE A 272 -21.93 17.72 -2.82
C PHE A 272 -20.97 16.94 -3.72
N LEU A 273 -21.42 16.48 -4.89
CA LEU A 273 -20.56 15.84 -5.88
C LEU A 273 -19.46 16.76 -6.38
N GLY A 274 -19.78 18.03 -6.64
CA GLY A 274 -18.79 19.04 -7.01
C GLY A 274 -17.70 19.21 -5.93
N LYS A 275 -18.11 19.32 -4.66
CA LYS A 275 -17.18 19.42 -3.52
C LYS A 275 -16.31 18.17 -3.38
N ALA A 276 -16.92 16.99 -3.41
CA ALA A 276 -16.20 15.72 -3.29
C ALA A 276 -15.17 15.54 -4.43
N THR A 277 -15.56 15.90 -5.66
CA THR A 277 -14.66 15.85 -6.82
C THR A 277 -13.48 16.83 -6.67
N ALA A 278 -13.73 18.04 -6.17
CA ALA A 278 -12.67 19.04 -5.93
C ALA A 278 -11.70 18.57 -4.85
N ARG A 279 -12.20 18.02 -3.73
CA ARG A 279 -11.37 17.43 -2.66
C ARG A 279 -10.48 16.32 -3.20
N TRP A 280 -11.07 15.35 -3.91
CA TRP A 280 -10.32 14.24 -4.50
C TRP A 280 -9.21 14.72 -5.43
N ARG A 281 -9.53 15.66 -6.35
CA ARG A 281 -8.53 16.21 -7.29
C ARG A 281 -7.40 16.95 -6.58
N SER A 282 -7.72 17.73 -5.55
CA SER A 282 -6.72 18.45 -4.76
C SER A 282 -5.81 17.48 -4.03
N ALA A 283 -6.37 16.44 -3.40
CA ALA A 283 -5.64 15.40 -2.69
C ALA A 283 -4.72 14.60 -3.64
N ASP A 284 -5.23 14.18 -4.81
CA ASP A 284 -4.45 13.46 -5.82
C ASP A 284 -3.27 14.31 -6.34
N THR A 285 -3.54 15.56 -6.71
CA THR A 285 -2.49 16.47 -7.19
C THR A 285 -1.44 16.73 -6.12
N TYR A 286 -1.85 16.94 -4.87
CA TYR A 286 -0.93 17.19 -3.77
C TYR A 286 -0.02 15.99 -3.50
N LEU A 287 -0.57 14.77 -3.43
CA LEU A 287 0.23 13.55 -3.22
C LEU A 287 1.24 13.36 -4.35
N MET A 288 0.76 13.38 -5.60
CA MET A 288 1.59 13.07 -6.76
C MET A 288 2.68 14.13 -6.99
N HIS A 289 2.36 15.40 -6.76
CA HIS A 289 3.33 16.49 -6.88
C HIS A 289 4.42 16.38 -5.80
N THR A 290 4.03 16.21 -4.53
CA THR A 290 4.98 16.08 -3.41
C THR A 290 5.89 14.85 -3.60
N ALA A 291 5.33 13.71 -4.03
CA ALA A 291 6.11 12.52 -4.32
C ALA A 291 7.12 12.76 -5.45
N ALA A 292 6.68 13.38 -6.56
CA ALA A 292 7.56 13.66 -7.70
C ALA A 292 8.72 14.60 -7.33
N GLU A 293 8.46 15.68 -6.57
CA GLU A 293 9.51 16.61 -6.13
C GLU A 293 10.60 15.91 -5.31
N VAL A 294 10.21 15.03 -4.38
CA VAL A 294 11.19 14.31 -3.54
C VAL A 294 11.94 13.26 -4.35
N ILE A 295 11.25 12.51 -5.22
CA ILE A 295 11.88 11.50 -6.07
C ILE A 295 12.88 12.16 -7.03
N ASP A 296 12.53 13.29 -7.63
CA ASP A 296 13.46 14.05 -8.49
C ASP A 296 14.69 14.56 -7.72
N SER A 297 14.53 14.91 -6.44
CA SER A 297 15.65 15.26 -5.55
C SER A 297 16.57 14.06 -5.34
N VAL A 298 16.00 12.89 -5.03
CA VAL A 298 16.75 11.63 -4.86
C VAL A 298 17.51 11.26 -6.14
N ARG A 299 16.88 11.35 -7.30
CA ARG A 299 17.51 11.08 -8.61
C ARG A 299 18.69 11.99 -8.91
N ARG A 300 18.69 13.20 -8.36
CA ARG A 300 19.85 14.11 -8.43
C ARG A 300 20.91 13.83 -7.37
N ASN A 301 20.88 12.66 -6.72
CA ASN A 301 21.78 12.25 -5.64
C ASN A 301 21.77 13.21 -4.44
N GLN A 302 20.62 13.78 -4.13
CA GLN A 302 20.43 14.63 -2.96
C GLN A 302 19.87 13.83 -1.80
N GLU A 303 20.40 14.06 -0.61
CA GLU A 303 19.78 13.51 0.60
C GLU A 303 18.41 14.13 0.82
N ILE A 304 17.48 13.31 1.34
CA ILE A 304 16.14 13.79 1.66
C ILE A 304 16.19 14.64 2.92
N SER A 305 15.90 15.93 2.77
CA SER A 305 15.89 16.89 3.87
C SER A 305 14.74 16.61 4.85
N HIS A 306 14.85 17.11 6.07
CA HIS A 306 13.77 17.07 7.06
C HIS A 306 12.48 17.73 6.55
N SER A 307 12.58 18.80 5.77
CA SER A 307 11.44 19.43 5.10
C SER A 307 10.73 18.47 4.16
N GLN A 308 11.46 17.79 3.29
CA GLN A 308 10.90 16.81 2.33
C GLN A 308 10.29 15.60 3.05
N ARG A 309 10.93 15.09 4.10
CA ARG A 309 10.38 14.03 4.95
C ARG A 309 9.05 14.46 5.58
N SER A 310 9.00 15.68 6.15
CA SER A 310 7.78 16.24 6.73
C SER A 310 6.66 16.38 5.69
N GLN A 311 6.99 16.86 4.48
CA GLN A 311 6.03 17.04 3.40
C GLN A 311 5.46 15.71 2.92
N LEU A 312 6.28 14.66 2.72
CA LEU A 312 5.81 13.32 2.36
C LEU A 312 4.88 12.74 3.43
N ARG A 313 5.27 12.85 4.70
CA ARG A 313 4.46 12.37 5.83
C ARG A 313 3.11 13.10 5.88
N MET A 314 3.12 14.41 5.74
CA MET A 314 1.91 15.21 5.74
C MET A 314 1.02 14.90 4.54
N ALA A 315 1.59 14.79 3.33
CA ALA A 315 0.83 14.46 2.14
C ALA A 315 0.11 13.11 2.30
N GLY A 316 0.81 12.07 2.80
CA GLY A 316 0.21 10.77 3.08
C GLY A 316 -0.95 10.85 4.07
N THR A 317 -0.76 11.52 5.21
CA THR A 317 -1.80 11.66 6.24
C THR A 317 -2.99 12.47 5.73
N HIS A 318 -2.74 13.66 5.15
CA HIS A 318 -3.79 14.55 4.65
C HIS A 318 -4.66 13.86 3.60
N VAL A 319 -4.03 13.17 2.65
CA VAL A 319 -4.76 12.51 1.55
C VAL A 319 -5.65 11.38 2.08
N ILE A 320 -5.22 10.60 3.07
CA ILE A 320 -6.06 9.58 3.70
C ILE A 320 -7.31 10.23 4.32
N GLN A 321 -7.16 11.34 5.05
CA GLN A 321 -8.28 12.03 5.67
C GLN A 321 -9.23 12.66 4.63
N GLU A 322 -8.71 13.32 3.61
CA GLU A 322 -9.54 13.88 2.53
C GLU A 322 -10.29 12.80 1.73
N CYS A 323 -9.68 11.62 1.54
CA CYS A 323 -10.34 10.49 0.90
C CYS A 323 -11.50 9.95 1.73
N ALA A 324 -11.39 9.93 3.06
CA ALA A 324 -12.48 9.55 3.95
C ALA A 324 -13.67 10.53 3.82
N GLU A 325 -13.40 11.83 3.82
CA GLU A 325 -14.41 12.86 3.61
C GLU A 325 -15.12 12.73 2.24
N VAL A 326 -14.38 12.35 1.20
CA VAL A 326 -14.94 12.10 -0.14
C VAL A 326 -15.89 10.90 -0.10
N VAL A 327 -15.47 9.81 0.54
CA VAL A 327 -16.26 8.58 0.66
C VAL A 327 -17.50 8.82 1.52
N ASP A 328 -17.41 9.60 2.60
CA ASP A 328 -18.54 9.98 3.46
C ASP A 328 -19.59 10.79 2.69
N LEU A 329 -19.13 11.75 1.87
CA LEU A 329 -20.05 12.51 1.00
C LEU A 329 -20.75 11.60 -0.02
N ALA A 330 -20.02 10.67 -0.64
CA ALA A 330 -20.57 9.70 -1.57
C ALA A 330 -21.61 8.79 -0.88
N TYR A 331 -21.26 8.27 0.29
CA TYR A 331 -22.17 7.43 1.09
C TYR A 331 -23.44 8.18 1.49
N LYS A 332 -23.31 9.42 1.96
CA LYS A 332 -24.44 10.28 2.31
C LYS A 332 -25.40 10.50 1.13
N ILE A 333 -24.89 10.73 -0.08
CA ILE A 333 -25.70 10.90 -1.29
C ILE A 333 -26.43 9.60 -1.65
N SER A 334 -25.82 8.45 -1.47
CA SER A 334 -26.40 7.15 -1.82
C SER A 334 -27.68 6.83 -1.01
N GLY A 335 -27.82 7.39 0.20
CA GLY A 335 -28.93 7.15 1.11
C GLY A 335 -29.12 5.65 1.40
N SER A 336 -30.37 5.18 1.41
CA SER A 336 -30.69 3.78 1.72
C SER A 336 -30.09 2.74 0.74
N THR A 337 -29.62 3.12 -0.43
CA THR A 337 -28.90 2.19 -1.33
C THR A 337 -27.57 1.78 -0.74
N GLY A 338 -26.83 2.73 -0.13
CA GLY A 338 -25.51 2.47 0.41
C GLY A 338 -25.44 1.56 1.65
N ILE A 339 -26.58 1.16 2.24
CA ILE A 339 -26.56 0.30 3.44
C ILE A 339 -26.50 -1.21 3.13
N TYR A 340 -26.77 -1.61 1.90
CA TYR A 340 -26.79 -3.02 1.52
C TYR A 340 -25.37 -3.58 1.36
N GLN A 341 -25.14 -4.79 1.87
CA GLN A 341 -23.79 -5.41 1.89
C GLN A 341 -23.25 -5.77 0.50
N ASP A 342 -24.14 -5.95 -0.48
CA ASP A 342 -23.81 -6.24 -1.88
C ASP A 342 -23.50 -4.97 -2.71
N GLU A 343 -23.73 -3.78 -2.14
CA GLU A 343 -23.39 -2.54 -2.79
C GLU A 343 -21.90 -2.20 -2.69
N LEU A 344 -21.28 -1.89 -3.82
CA LEU A 344 -19.86 -1.54 -3.88
C LEU A 344 -19.51 -0.35 -2.99
N LEU A 345 -20.37 0.66 -2.96
CA LEU A 345 -20.15 1.86 -2.15
C LEU A 345 -20.13 1.56 -0.64
N GLN A 346 -20.94 0.59 -0.18
CA GLN A 346 -20.92 0.13 1.21
C GLN A 346 -19.55 -0.45 1.58
N ARG A 347 -19.00 -1.32 0.70
CA ARG A 347 -17.67 -1.91 0.92
C ARG A 347 -16.60 -0.83 0.94
N ARG A 348 -16.60 0.12 -0.02
CA ARG A 348 -15.65 1.24 -0.06
C ARG A 348 -15.71 2.11 1.19
N PHE A 349 -16.91 2.34 1.72
CA PHE A 349 -17.10 3.06 2.97
C PHE A 349 -16.39 2.35 4.13
N GLN A 350 -16.62 1.04 4.29
CA GLN A 350 -15.98 0.24 5.33
C GLN A 350 -14.46 0.17 5.15
N ASP A 351 -13.99 -0.08 3.93
CA ASP A 351 -12.56 -0.14 3.60
C ASP A 351 -11.86 1.19 3.93
N MET A 352 -12.44 2.32 3.53
CA MET A 352 -11.84 3.63 3.77
C MET A 352 -11.73 3.94 5.27
N HIS A 353 -12.77 3.61 6.05
CA HIS A 353 -12.74 3.82 7.50
C HIS A 353 -11.71 2.91 8.20
N VAL A 354 -11.45 1.71 7.70
CA VAL A 354 -10.32 0.89 8.19
C VAL A 354 -8.98 1.49 7.79
N ILE A 355 -8.85 2.05 6.59
CA ILE A 355 -7.63 2.76 6.14
C ILE A 355 -7.31 3.94 7.06
N THR A 356 -8.31 4.71 7.52
CA THR A 356 -8.07 5.85 8.45
C THR A 356 -7.52 5.42 9.80
N GLN A 357 -7.76 4.18 10.24
CA GLN A 357 -7.25 3.65 11.51
C GLN A 357 -5.79 3.18 11.41
N HIS A 358 -5.26 3.08 10.20
CA HIS A 358 -3.87 2.71 10.00
C HIS A 358 -2.92 3.80 10.49
N VAL A 359 -1.74 3.40 10.99
CA VAL A 359 -0.73 4.32 11.52
C VAL A 359 -0.38 5.45 10.56
N GLN A 360 -0.40 5.22 9.25
CA GLN A 360 -0.06 6.22 8.23
C GLN A 360 -1.12 7.34 8.12
N GLY A 361 -2.36 7.10 8.54
CA GLY A 361 -3.46 8.07 8.52
C GLY A 361 -3.65 8.87 9.82
N ARG A 362 -2.79 8.70 10.83
CA ARG A 362 -2.96 9.36 12.14
C ARG A 362 -2.81 10.87 12.04
N GLU A 363 -3.81 11.63 12.50
CA GLU A 363 -3.80 13.09 12.51
C GLU A 363 -2.68 13.71 13.37
N SER A 364 -2.13 12.94 14.33
CA SER A 364 -0.99 13.39 15.14
C SER A 364 0.23 13.81 14.30
N TYR A 365 0.36 13.32 13.06
CA TYR A 365 1.45 13.75 12.17
C TYR A 365 1.34 15.20 11.70
N PHE A 366 0.16 15.80 11.70
CA PHE A 366 0.02 17.24 11.46
C PHE A 366 0.74 18.06 12.55
N GLY A 367 0.75 17.55 13.78
CA GLY A 367 1.52 18.15 14.88
C GLY A 367 3.04 18.13 14.64
N LEU A 368 3.55 17.06 14.01
CA LEU A 368 4.97 16.96 13.64
C LEU A 368 5.38 18.09 12.68
N LEU A 369 4.59 18.28 11.60
CA LEU A 369 4.85 19.35 10.64
C LEU A 369 4.68 20.74 11.27
N GLY A 370 3.64 20.93 12.08
CA GLY A 370 3.42 22.21 12.78
C GLY A 370 4.61 22.59 13.67
N ARG A 371 5.16 21.63 14.42
CA ARG A 371 6.37 21.81 15.23
C ARG A 371 7.56 22.19 14.34
N TYR A 372 7.80 21.40 13.29
CA TYR A 372 8.89 21.68 12.36
C TYR A 372 8.79 23.09 11.74
N ALA A 373 7.59 23.51 11.35
CA ALA A 373 7.37 24.85 10.78
C ALA A 373 7.59 25.99 11.79
N ILE A 374 7.34 25.76 13.08
CA ILE A 374 7.49 26.78 14.14
C ILE A 374 8.93 26.85 14.64
N SER A 375 9.57 25.71 14.91
CA SER A 375 10.87 25.64 15.59
C SER A 375 12.02 25.16 14.71
N GLY A 376 11.74 24.56 13.54
CA GLY A 376 12.75 23.88 12.75
C GLY A 376 13.13 22.49 13.31
N ASP A 377 12.54 22.07 14.43
CA ASP A 377 12.84 20.79 15.07
C ASP A 377 12.12 19.64 14.35
N TYR A 378 12.90 18.69 13.85
CA TYR A 378 12.37 17.47 13.23
C TYR A 378 12.69 16.27 14.14
N GLU A 379 11.63 15.63 14.61
CA GLU A 379 11.77 14.42 15.41
C GLU A 379 11.92 13.21 14.49
N THR A 380 13.11 12.63 14.49
CA THR A 380 13.37 11.38 13.76
C THR A 380 12.86 10.18 14.55
N GLY A 381 12.16 9.28 13.88
CA GLY A 381 11.61 8.07 14.48
C GLY A 381 11.30 7.01 13.42
N PRO A 382 10.85 5.82 13.83
CA PRO A 382 10.61 4.73 12.88
C PRO A 382 9.54 5.03 11.84
N MET A 383 8.79 6.11 12.01
CA MET A 383 7.69 6.50 11.12
C MET A 383 7.93 7.84 10.39
N THR A 384 9.11 8.45 10.53
CA THR A 384 9.41 9.78 9.95
C THR A 384 10.64 9.78 9.06
#